data_b1b79243d7fbb0fff9dcefe9e7ecae9b
#
_entry.id   b1b79243d7fbb0fff9dcefe9e7ecae9b
#
_cell.length_a   1.000
_cell.length_b   1.000
_cell.length_c   1.000
_cell.angle_alpha   90.00
_cell.angle_beta   90.00
_cell.angle_gamma   90.00
#
_symmetry.space_group_name_H-M   'P 1'
#
loop_
_entity.id
_entity.type
_entity.pdbx_description
1 polymer ?
#
loop_
_entity_poly.entity_id
_entity_poly.type
_entity_poly.pdbx_seq_one_letter_code
_entity_poly.pdbx_strand_id
1 'polypeptide(L)'
;MTRRSIYFLPLALMALLGVGASADDDNRPLRIRNAPEFDGVTRWINSKPLTMKALKGKVVVVHFWTNGCFNCVNNYEHYRAWQERYADKDVVIIGIHSPETASEHDIARIEKQAEKHKLKFPIAVDNETRNWEAWKNKVWPTVYVVDRRGVVRYGWEGELNFKGQKGEETVRKVIDSLLAETTAKGTR
;
A
#
# COMPACT_ATOMS: atom_id res chain seq x y z
N MET A 1 -4.28 67.13 50.42
CA MET A 1 -3.89 66.97 49.01
C MET A 1 -3.31 65.56 48.84
N THR A 2 -4.09 64.57 48.44
CA THR A 2 -3.69 63.16 48.33
C THR A 2 -3.70 62.79 46.86
N ARG A 3 -2.48 62.52 46.30
CA ARG A 3 -2.27 62.06 44.94
C ARG A 3 -2.59 60.56 44.88
N ARG A 4 -3.58 60.18 44.07
CA ARG A 4 -3.85 58.80 43.70
C ARG A 4 -2.98 58.41 42.48
N SER A 5 -2.05 57.44 42.65
CA SER A 5 -1.33 56.81 41.56
C SER A 5 -2.21 55.75 40.92
N ILE A 6 -2.43 55.88 39.62
CA ILE A 6 -3.14 54.90 38.80
C ILE A 6 -2.09 54.01 38.16
N TYR A 7 -2.07 52.73 38.56
CA TYR A 7 -1.20 51.69 37.92
C TYR A 7 -1.93 51.16 36.70
N PHE A 8 -1.36 51.40 35.53
CA PHE A 8 -1.76 50.71 34.28
C PHE A 8 -1.10 49.33 34.25
N LEU A 9 -1.93 48.29 34.25
CA LEU A 9 -1.50 46.93 33.99
C LEU A 9 -1.45 46.71 32.47
N PRO A 10 -0.36 46.23 31.88
CA PRO A 10 -0.36 45.88 30.47
C PRO A 10 -1.10 44.57 30.24
N LEU A 11 -2.11 44.61 29.37
CA LEU A 11 -2.83 43.45 28.90
C LEU A 11 -1.90 42.63 27.97
N ALA A 12 -1.38 41.49 28.44
CA ALA A 12 -0.61 40.57 27.63
C ALA A 12 -1.57 39.87 26.66
N LEU A 13 -1.47 40.21 25.39
CA LEU A 13 -2.16 39.55 24.28
C LEU A 13 -1.53 38.18 24.04
N MET A 14 -2.13 37.16 24.58
CA MET A 14 -1.70 35.74 24.39
C MET A 14 -2.14 35.30 23.00
N ALA A 15 -1.22 35.33 22.03
CA ALA A 15 -1.44 34.80 20.71
C ALA A 15 -1.57 33.26 20.81
N LEU A 16 -2.80 32.77 20.71
CA LEU A 16 -3.07 31.33 20.49
C LEU A 16 -2.56 30.97 19.10
N LEU A 17 -1.35 30.42 19.07
CA LEU A 17 -0.87 29.64 17.92
C LEU A 17 -1.75 28.40 17.82
N GLY A 18 -2.77 28.48 16.97
CA GLY A 18 -3.53 27.32 16.54
C GLY A 18 -2.60 26.34 15.85
N VAL A 19 -2.19 25.30 16.55
CA VAL A 19 -1.62 24.10 15.93
C VAL A 19 -2.75 23.50 15.10
N GLY A 20 -2.75 23.81 13.81
CA GLY A 20 -3.58 23.12 12.83
C GLY A 20 -3.22 21.65 12.89
N ALA A 21 -4.04 20.84 13.55
CA ALA A 21 -4.01 19.40 13.37
C ALA A 21 -4.32 19.14 11.90
N SER A 22 -3.29 18.89 11.10
CA SER A 22 -3.45 18.24 9.81
C SER A 22 -4.25 16.98 10.09
N ALA A 23 -5.40 16.84 9.44
CA ALA A 23 -6.11 15.57 9.41
C ALA A 23 -5.13 14.55 8.86
N ASP A 24 -4.42 13.86 9.75
CA ASP A 24 -3.56 12.73 9.41
C ASP A 24 -4.46 11.73 8.70
N ASP A 25 -4.11 11.47 7.47
CA ASP A 25 -4.68 10.44 6.61
C ASP A 25 -4.62 9.09 7.37
N ASP A 26 -5.74 8.73 8.03
CA ASP A 26 -5.86 7.60 8.96
C ASP A 26 -5.84 6.24 8.24
N ASN A 27 -5.45 6.22 6.97
CA ASN A 27 -5.37 5.02 6.14
C ASN A 27 -3.92 4.48 6.07
N ARG A 28 -3.27 4.31 7.23
CA ARG A 28 -1.99 3.61 7.32
C ARG A 28 -2.19 2.21 7.86
N PRO A 29 -2.04 1.17 7.03
CA PRO A 29 -1.96 -0.19 7.56
C PRO A 29 -0.81 -0.32 8.55
N LEU A 30 -0.96 -1.21 9.48
CA LEU A 30 0.01 -1.51 10.55
C LEU A 30 1.45 -1.47 10.01
N ARG A 31 2.34 -0.80 10.74
CA ARG A 31 3.77 -0.69 10.41
C ARG A 31 4.42 -2.07 10.32
N ILE A 32 4.43 -2.64 9.14
CA ILE A 32 5.28 -3.76 8.79
C ILE A 32 6.62 -3.14 8.38
N ARG A 33 7.67 -3.40 9.12
CA ARG A 33 8.96 -2.77 8.84
C ARG A 33 9.65 -3.40 7.64
N ASN A 34 9.79 -4.71 7.63
CA ASN A 34 10.31 -5.46 6.49
C ASN A 34 9.17 -6.22 5.82
N ALA A 35 9.12 -6.18 4.50
CA ALA A 35 8.16 -6.97 3.75
C ALA A 35 8.40 -8.46 4.03
N PRO A 36 7.37 -9.21 4.45
CA PRO A 36 7.47 -10.65 4.60
C PRO A 36 7.84 -11.33 3.27
N GLU A 37 8.54 -12.46 3.32
CA GLU A 37 8.71 -13.34 2.15
C GLU A 37 7.36 -13.95 1.76
N PHE A 38 7.25 -14.38 0.50
CA PHE A 38 6.09 -15.12 0.02
C PHE A 38 6.22 -16.57 0.49
N ASP A 39 5.46 -16.96 1.50
CA ASP A 39 5.46 -18.30 2.08
C ASP A 39 4.15 -19.03 1.80
N GLY A 40 4.21 -20.37 1.68
CA GLY A 40 3.02 -21.22 1.50
C GLY A 40 2.19 -20.92 0.25
N VAL A 41 2.77 -20.30 -0.77
CA VAL A 41 2.06 -19.97 -2.01
C VAL A 41 1.68 -21.27 -2.74
N THR A 42 0.38 -21.53 -2.85
CA THR A 42 -0.17 -22.74 -3.49
C THR A 42 0.13 -22.77 -4.98
N ARG A 43 0.03 -21.63 -5.64
CA ARG A 43 0.25 -21.46 -7.09
C ARG A 43 0.69 -20.04 -7.41
N TRP A 44 1.63 -19.92 -8.35
CA TRP A 44 1.92 -18.65 -9.03
C TRP A 44 1.22 -18.63 -10.39
N ILE A 45 0.50 -17.53 -10.68
CA ILE A 45 -0.16 -17.25 -11.96
C ILE A 45 0.62 -16.11 -12.63
N ASN A 46 0.78 -16.16 -13.94
CA ASN A 46 1.50 -15.19 -14.77
C ASN A 46 3.02 -15.08 -14.51
N SER A 47 3.59 -15.91 -13.65
CA SER A 47 5.04 -15.90 -13.39
C SER A 47 5.55 -17.22 -12.84
N LYS A 48 6.88 -17.38 -12.84
CA LYS A 48 7.57 -18.34 -11.96
C LYS A 48 7.50 -17.84 -10.51
N PRO A 49 7.77 -18.71 -9.51
CA PRO A 49 7.85 -18.29 -8.12
C PRO A 49 8.79 -17.11 -7.91
N LEU A 50 8.33 -16.11 -7.15
CA LEU A 50 9.09 -14.93 -6.77
C LEU A 50 9.42 -14.96 -5.29
N THR A 51 10.47 -14.25 -4.89
CA THR A 51 10.81 -13.99 -3.48
C THR A 51 11.10 -12.52 -3.28
N MET A 52 10.80 -11.98 -2.10
CA MET A 52 11.14 -10.60 -1.77
C MET A 52 12.66 -10.38 -1.82
N LYS A 53 13.44 -11.41 -1.50
CA LYS A 53 14.90 -11.38 -1.63
C LYS A 53 15.35 -11.14 -3.07
N ALA A 54 14.73 -11.80 -4.05
CA ALA A 54 15.04 -11.65 -5.48
C ALA A 54 14.56 -10.30 -6.05
N LEU A 55 13.62 -9.64 -5.38
CA LEU A 55 13.07 -8.36 -5.77
C LEU A 55 13.82 -7.16 -5.17
N LYS A 56 14.88 -7.37 -4.40
CA LYS A 56 15.74 -6.27 -3.92
C LYS A 56 16.27 -5.44 -5.08
N GLY A 57 16.33 -4.13 -4.89
CA GLY A 57 16.67 -3.18 -5.94
C GLY A 57 15.45 -2.64 -6.70
N LYS A 58 14.28 -3.25 -6.55
CA LYS A 58 13.02 -2.83 -7.17
C LYS A 58 12.07 -2.25 -6.13
N VAL A 59 11.22 -1.33 -6.56
CA VAL A 59 10.03 -0.93 -5.80
C VAL A 59 8.96 -2.01 -6.04
N VAL A 60 8.38 -2.55 -4.97
CA VAL A 60 7.37 -3.61 -5.10
C VAL A 60 6.03 -3.10 -4.58
N VAL A 61 5.00 -3.24 -5.41
CA VAL A 61 3.61 -2.97 -5.03
C VAL A 61 2.94 -4.32 -4.81
N VAL A 62 2.57 -4.60 -3.56
CA VAL A 62 1.84 -5.82 -3.20
C VAL A 62 0.40 -5.44 -2.91
N HIS A 63 -0.55 -6.10 -3.57
CA HIS A 63 -1.96 -5.88 -3.25
C HIS A 63 -2.66 -7.20 -2.91
N PHE A 64 -3.48 -7.16 -1.87
CA PHE A 64 -4.32 -8.28 -1.45
C PHE A 64 -5.70 -8.16 -2.09
N TRP A 65 -6.20 -9.30 -2.61
CA TRP A 65 -7.48 -9.39 -3.25
C TRP A 65 -8.09 -10.79 -3.12
N THR A 66 -9.36 -10.93 -3.43
CA THR A 66 -9.99 -12.24 -3.63
C THR A 66 -10.99 -12.17 -4.78
N ASN A 67 -11.31 -13.32 -5.37
CA ASN A 67 -12.15 -13.39 -6.58
C ASN A 67 -13.63 -13.08 -6.31
N GLY A 68 -14.11 -13.12 -5.06
CA GLY A 68 -15.45 -12.69 -4.64
C GLY A 68 -15.58 -11.22 -4.24
N CYS A 69 -14.48 -10.50 -4.16
CA CYS A 69 -14.42 -9.15 -3.62
C CYS A 69 -14.84 -8.08 -4.64
N PHE A 70 -16.02 -7.51 -4.47
CA PHE A 70 -16.52 -6.43 -5.34
C PHE A 70 -15.61 -5.19 -5.29
N ASN A 71 -15.21 -4.75 -4.10
CA ASN A 71 -14.35 -3.58 -3.91
C ASN A 71 -12.96 -3.76 -4.54
N CYS A 72 -12.48 -5.01 -4.66
CA CYS A 72 -11.22 -5.30 -5.32
C CYS A 72 -11.29 -5.03 -6.83
N VAL A 73 -12.45 -5.33 -7.45
CA VAL A 73 -12.67 -5.08 -8.89
C VAL A 73 -12.50 -3.61 -9.23
N ASN A 74 -12.94 -2.71 -8.33
CA ASN A 74 -12.83 -1.26 -8.51
C ASN A 74 -11.38 -0.77 -8.55
N ASN A 75 -10.44 -1.53 -7.97
CA ASN A 75 -9.02 -1.20 -7.98
C ASN A 75 -8.24 -1.78 -9.18
N TYR A 76 -8.81 -2.74 -9.92
CA TYR A 76 -8.06 -3.46 -10.98
C TYR A 76 -7.58 -2.56 -12.12
N GLU A 77 -8.34 -1.55 -12.48
CA GLU A 77 -7.93 -0.59 -13.51
C GLU A 77 -6.66 0.16 -13.10
N HIS A 78 -6.54 0.53 -11.84
CA HIS A 78 -5.36 1.23 -11.30
C HIS A 78 -4.13 0.32 -11.31
N TYR A 79 -4.28 -0.95 -10.94
CA TYR A 79 -3.16 -1.91 -10.96
C TYR A 79 -2.66 -2.17 -12.39
N ARG A 80 -3.57 -2.27 -13.38
CA ARG A 80 -3.18 -2.37 -14.80
C ARG A 80 -2.48 -1.11 -15.27
N ALA A 81 -3.03 0.07 -14.94
CA ALA A 81 -2.41 1.35 -15.30
C ALA A 81 -1.01 1.50 -14.70
N TRP A 82 -0.80 1.06 -13.46
CA TRP A 82 0.53 1.06 -12.84
C TRP A 82 1.47 0.06 -13.54
N GLN A 83 0.99 -1.14 -13.89
CA GLN A 83 1.79 -2.11 -14.63
C GLN A 83 2.28 -1.55 -15.96
N GLU A 84 1.42 -0.86 -16.70
CA GLU A 84 1.76 -0.21 -17.98
C GLU A 84 2.71 1.00 -17.75
N ARG A 85 2.38 1.87 -16.79
CA ARG A 85 3.16 3.07 -16.47
C ARG A 85 4.60 2.76 -16.06
N TYR A 86 4.81 1.65 -15.41
CA TYR A 86 6.10 1.26 -14.84
C TYR A 86 6.75 0.07 -15.55
N ALA A 87 6.29 -0.31 -16.75
CA ALA A 87 6.77 -1.48 -17.49
C ALA A 87 8.30 -1.48 -17.71
N ASP A 88 8.87 -0.30 -18.01
CA ASP A 88 10.31 -0.12 -18.27
C ASP A 88 11.07 0.43 -17.04
N LYS A 89 10.50 0.31 -15.86
CA LYS A 89 11.08 0.82 -14.61
C LYS A 89 11.28 -0.30 -13.60
N ASP A 90 12.11 -0.04 -12.60
CA ASP A 90 12.35 -0.97 -11.49
C ASP A 90 11.16 -1.04 -10.52
N VAL A 91 9.96 -1.34 -11.04
CA VAL A 91 8.73 -1.57 -10.27
C VAL A 91 8.16 -2.93 -10.63
N VAL A 92 7.70 -3.66 -9.61
CA VAL A 92 6.99 -4.93 -9.77
C VAL A 92 5.65 -4.84 -9.05
N ILE A 93 4.57 -5.10 -9.77
CA ILE A 93 3.23 -5.23 -9.17
C ILE A 93 2.98 -6.72 -8.90
N ILE A 94 2.51 -7.06 -7.72
CA ILE A 94 2.20 -8.44 -7.32
C ILE A 94 0.84 -8.48 -6.65
N GLY A 95 -0.05 -9.33 -7.12
CA GLY A 95 -1.30 -9.64 -6.44
C GLY A 95 -1.13 -10.84 -5.51
N ILE A 96 -1.62 -10.75 -4.28
CA ILE A 96 -1.79 -11.90 -3.40
C ILE A 96 -3.29 -12.18 -3.33
N HIS A 97 -3.69 -13.34 -3.85
CA HIS A 97 -5.05 -13.81 -3.71
C HIS A 97 -5.17 -14.60 -2.41
N SER A 98 -5.85 -14.01 -1.41
CA SER A 98 -6.14 -14.69 -0.14
C SER A 98 -7.66 -14.87 -0.03
N PRO A 99 -8.17 -16.11 0.08
CA PRO A 99 -9.60 -16.40 0.05
C PRO A 99 -10.32 -15.91 1.32
N GLU A 100 -11.54 -15.39 1.15
CA GLU A 100 -12.46 -15.08 2.25
C GLU A 100 -13.38 -16.26 2.56
N THR A 101 -13.74 -17.02 1.52
CA THR A 101 -14.67 -18.15 1.60
C THR A 101 -14.07 -19.41 1.00
N ALA A 102 -14.64 -20.58 1.38
CA ALA A 102 -14.19 -21.87 0.85
C ALA A 102 -14.26 -21.97 -0.69
N SER A 103 -15.22 -21.31 -1.32
CA SER A 103 -15.39 -21.33 -2.79
C SER A 103 -14.29 -20.56 -3.53
N GLU A 104 -13.52 -19.74 -2.84
CA GLU A 104 -12.46 -18.89 -3.41
C GLU A 104 -11.09 -19.57 -3.44
N HIS A 105 -10.98 -20.80 -2.89
CA HIS A 105 -9.77 -21.63 -3.00
C HIS A 105 -9.58 -22.26 -4.38
N ASP A 106 -10.62 -22.22 -5.24
CA ASP A 106 -10.59 -22.82 -6.58
C ASP A 106 -9.66 -22.05 -7.52
N ILE A 107 -8.51 -22.64 -7.82
CA ILE A 107 -7.47 -22.02 -8.67
C ILE A 107 -8.01 -21.70 -10.06
N ALA A 108 -8.86 -22.54 -10.66
CA ALA A 108 -9.42 -22.29 -11.99
C ALA A 108 -10.32 -21.06 -12.00
N ARG A 109 -11.06 -20.80 -10.92
CA ARG A 109 -11.84 -19.57 -10.74
C ARG A 109 -10.95 -18.35 -10.58
N ILE A 110 -9.84 -18.46 -9.86
CA ILE A 110 -8.86 -17.37 -9.69
C ILE A 110 -8.24 -17.03 -11.06
N GLU A 111 -7.78 -18.03 -11.81
CA GLU A 111 -7.21 -17.86 -13.16
C GLU A 111 -8.23 -17.20 -14.10
N LYS A 112 -9.47 -17.69 -14.11
CA LYS A 112 -10.57 -17.11 -14.92
C LYS A 112 -10.86 -15.66 -14.56
N GLN A 113 -10.84 -15.30 -13.28
CA GLN A 113 -11.03 -13.93 -12.81
C GLN A 113 -9.85 -13.03 -13.24
N ALA A 114 -8.62 -13.51 -13.11
CA ALA A 114 -7.44 -12.81 -13.56
C ALA A 114 -7.47 -12.54 -15.08
N GLU A 115 -7.86 -13.54 -15.88
CA GLU A 115 -8.02 -13.40 -17.33
C GLU A 115 -9.14 -12.41 -17.69
N LYS A 116 -10.33 -12.57 -17.10
CA LYS A 116 -11.50 -11.69 -17.32
C LYS A 116 -11.16 -10.22 -17.10
N HIS A 117 -10.38 -9.93 -16.05
CA HIS A 117 -9.99 -8.57 -15.69
C HIS A 117 -8.64 -8.15 -16.25
N LYS A 118 -8.02 -8.98 -17.13
CA LYS A 118 -6.73 -8.71 -17.78
C LYS A 118 -5.61 -8.39 -16.77
N LEU A 119 -5.58 -9.11 -15.65
CA LEU A 119 -4.54 -8.98 -14.64
C LEU A 119 -3.32 -9.79 -15.09
N LYS A 120 -2.30 -9.12 -15.66
CA LYS A 120 -1.13 -9.76 -16.26
C LYS A 120 0.09 -9.77 -15.35
N PHE A 121 0.03 -9.10 -14.20
CA PHE A 121 1.09 -9.12 -13.19
C PHE A 121 1.15 -10.49 -12.48
N PRO A 122 2.28 -10.83 -11.82
CA PRO A 122 2.40 -12.01 -10.99
C PRO A 122 1.32 -12.08 -9.91
N ILE A 123 0.70 -13.25 -9.75
CA ILE A 123 -0.29 -13.50 -8.70
C ILE A 123 0.15 -14.68 -7.86
N ALA A 124 0.29 -14.48 -6.56
CA ALA A 124 0.51 -15.52 -5.56
C ALA A 124 -0.84 -15.99 -5.02
N VAL A 125 -1.16 -17.27 -5.15
CA VAL A 125 -2.37 -17.88 -4.56
C VAL A 125 -2.06 -18.30 -3.13
N ASP A 126 -2.66 -17.65 -2.15
CA ASP A 126 -2.42 -17.78 -0.72
C ASP A 126 -3.57 -18.55 -0.04
N ASN A 127 -3.84 -19.77 -0.50
CA ASN A 127 -4.98 -20.57 -0.02
C ASN A 127 -4.88 -20.95 1.47
N GLU A 128 -3.67 -20.94 2.05
CA GLU A 128 -3.45 -21.20 3.48
C GLU A 128 -3.37 -19.92 4.31
N THR A 129 -3.62 -18.75 3.72
CA THR A 129 -3.61 -17.42 4.36
C THR A 129 -2.30 -17.04 5.06
N ARG A 130 -1.21 -17.75 4.78
CA ARG A 130 0.09 -17.48 5.43
C ARG A 130 0.61 -16.09 5.11
N ASN A 131 0.46 -15.64 3.86
CA ASN A 131 0.86 -14.30 3.47
C ASN A 131 -0.07 -13.25 4.07
N TRP A 132 -1.38 -13.50 4.10
CA TRP A 132 -2.34 -12.64 4.78
C TRP A 132 -1.93 -12.37 6.23
N GLU A 133 -1.61 -13.42 6.97
CA GLU A 133 -1.20 -13.34 8.37
C GLU A 133 0.16 -12.65 8.54
N ALA A 134 1.17 -13.04 7.73
CA ALA A 134 2.50 -12.45 7.78
C ALA A 134 2.50 -10.94 7.50
N TRP A 135 1.66 -10.51 6.54
CA TRP A 135 1.46 -9.10 6.22
C TRP A 135 0.50 -8.40 7.19
N LYS A 136 -0.04 -9.11 8.19
CA LYS A 136 -1.03 -8.60 9.15
C LYS A 136 -2.20 -7.89 8.46
N ASN A 137 -2.58 -8.42 7.30
CA ASN A 137 -3.65 -7.86 6.50
C ASN A 137 -4.99 -8.04 7.21
N LYS A 138 -5.95 -7.13 7.00
CA LYS A 138 -7.23 -7.15 7.71
C LYS A 138 -8.44 -7.05 6.80
N VAL A 139 -8.27 -6.42 5.64
CA VAL A 139 -9.38 -6.13 4.72
C VAL A 139 -8.95 -6.33 3.27
N TRP A 140 -9.92 -6.56 2.41
CA TRP A 140 -9.77 -6.52 0.95
C TRP A 140 -10.49 -5.29 0.38
N PRO A 141 -9.90 -4.63 -0.62
CA PRO A 141 -8.50 -4.71 -1.02
C PRO A 141 -7.56 -4.00 -0.05
N THR A 142 -6.30 -4.36 -0.03
CA THR A 142 -5.24 -3.60 0.63
C THR A 142 -4.03 -3.52 -0.31
N VAL A 143 -3.34 -2.37 -0.33
CA VAL A 143 -2.12 -2.16 -1.12
C VAL A 143 -0.97 -1.79 -0.20
N TYR A 144 0.18 -2.39 -0.42
CA TYR A 144 1.45 -2.04 0.23
C TYR A 144 2.47 -1.61 -0.80
N VAL A 145 3.27 -0.60 -0.48
CA VAL A 145 4.41 -0.17 -1.30
C VAL A 145 5.70 -0.43 -0.54
N VAL A 146 6.59 -1.19 -1.14
CA VAL A 146 7.86 -1.65 -0.58
C VAL A 146 9.00 -0.98 -1.33
N ASP A 147 9.98 -0.46 -0.60
CA ASP A 147 11.16 0.17 -1.20
C ASP A 147 12.19 -0.88 -1.72
N ARG A 148 13.24 -0.39 -2.40
CA ARG A 148 14.31 -1.20 -2.97
C ARG A 148 15.08 -2.04 -1.96
N ARG A 149 14.99 -1.73 -0.67
CA ARG A 149 15.64 -2.46 0.44
C ARG A 149 14.73 -3.55 1.01
N GLY A 150 13.47 -3.61 0.58
CA GLY A 150 12.45 -4.52 1.10
C GLY A 150 11.73 -4.00 2.34
N VAL A 151 11.72 -2.68 2.56
CA VAL A 151 11.00 -2.03 3.67
C VAL A 151 9.64 -1.55 3.19
N VAL A 152 8.58 -1.89 3.91
CA VAL A 152 7.23 -1.36 3.66
C VAL A 152 7.21 0.12 4.02
N ARG A 153 6.92 0.96 3.05
CA ARG A 153 6.95 2.42 3.19
C ARG A 153 5.56 3.04 3.28
N TYR A 154 4.59 2.36 2.67
CA TYR A 154 3.22 2.84 2.64
C TYR A 154 2.22 1.68 2.54
N GLY A 155 0.99 1.93 2.97
CA GLY A 155 -0.12 1.04 2.79
C GLY A 155 -1.44 1.80 2.64
N TRP A 156 -2.38 1.19 1.92
CA TRP A 156 -3.74 1.71 1.72
C TRP A 156 -4.74 0.57 1.92
N GLU A 157 -5.72 0.77 2.77
CA GLU A 157 -6.82 -0.17 3.01
C GLU A 157 -8.09 0.27 2.27
N GLY A 158 -8.74 -0.65 1.56
CA GLY A 158 -9.97 -0.41 0.82
C GLY A 158 -9.78 0.07 -0.62
N GLU A 159 -10.86 0.56 -1.22
CA GLU A 159 -10.85 1.10 -2.58
C GLU A 159 -10.03 2.39 -2.65
N LEU A 160 -9.19 2.49 -3.66
CA LEU A 160 -8.25 3.61 -3.82
C LEU A 160 -8.95 4.97 -3.95
N ASN A 161 -10.08 5.00 -4.65
CA ASN A 161 -10.77 6.26 -4.93
C ASN A 161 -12.21 6.29 -4.37
N PHE A 162 -12.47 5.55 -3.29
CA PHE A 162 -13.78 5.47 -2.67
C PHE A 162 -14.25 6.86 -2.20
N LYS A 163 -15.48 7.23 -2.59
CA LYS A 163 -16.12 8.51 -2.20
C LYS A 163 -15.24 9.76 -2.41
N GLY A 164 -14.48 9.79 -3.49
CA GLY A 164 -13.64 10.94 -3.84
C GLY A 164 -12.29 10.99 -3.12
N GLN A 165 -11.90 9.94 -2.39
CA GLN A 165 -10.55 9.76 -1.89
C GLN A 165 -9.54 9.74 -3.05
N LYS A 166 -8.31 10.14 -2.78
CA LYS A 166 -7.23 10.20 -3.78
C LYS A 166 -6.17 9.10 -3.56
N GLY A 167 -6.64 7.89 -3.25
CA GLY A 167 -5.75 6.78 -2.92
C GLY A 167 -4.84 6.39 -4.08
N GLU A 168 -5.37 6.33 -5.32
CA GLU A 168 -4.53 6.06 -6.50
C GLU A 168 -3.41 7.09 -6.63
N GLU A 169 -3.75 8.38 -6.58
CA GLU A 169 -2.78 9.46 -6.70
C GLU A 169 -1.73 9.39 -5.60
N THR A 170 -2.17 9.10 -4.37
CA THR A 170 -1.30 9.00 -3.19
C THR A 170 -0.32 7.83 -3.32
N VAL A 171 -0.82 6.61 -3.62
CA VAL A 171 0.02 5.43 -3.80
C VAL A 171 1.00 5.64 -4.96
N ARG A 172 0.55 6.19 -6.08
CA ARG A 172 1.39 6.50 -7.23
C ARG A 172 2.50 7.51 -6.90
N LYS A 173 2.21 8.56 -6.16
CA LYS A 173 3.22 9.52 -5.67
C LYS A 173 4.27 8.84 -4.79
N VAL A 174 3.87 7.89 -3.94
CA VAL A 174 4.80 7.11 -3.13
C VAL A 174 5.71 6.26 -4.02
N ILE A 175 5.16 5.56 -5.02
CA ILE A 175 5.95 4.77 -5.98
C ILE A 175 6.97 5.68 -6.70
N ASP A 176 6.51 6.81 -7.23
CA ASP A 176 7.37 7.76 -7.96
C ASP A 176 8.48 8.32 -7.05
N SER A 177 8.17 8.63 -5.79
CA SER A 177 9.16 9.08 -4.79
C SER A 177 10.21 8.01 -4.50
N LEU A 178 9.80 6.75 -4.29
CA LEU A 178 10.72 5.64 -4.02
C LEU A 178 11.60 5.30 -5.23
N LEU A 179 11.10 5.50 -6.44
CA LEU A 179 11.90 5.38 -7.66
C LEU A 179 12.97 6.47 -7.75
N ALA A 180 12.65 7.68 -7.30
CA ALA A 180 13.58 8.81 -7.28
C ALA A 180 14.63 8.72 -6.16
N GLU A 181 14.37 7.93 -5.09
CA GLU A 181 15.36 7.68 -4.04
C GLU A 181 16.59 7.00 -4.67
N THR A 182 17.71 7.71 -4.68
CA THR A 182 18.99 7.13 -5.09
C THR A 182 19.34 6.01 -4.12
N THR A 183 19.62 4.80 -4.64
CA THR A 183 20.25 3.78 -3.80
C THR A 183 21.59 4.37 -3.36
N ALA A 184 21.66 4.85 -2.12
CA ALA A 184 22.92 5.26 -1.54
C ALA A 184 23.87 4.08 -1.68
N LYS A 185 24.84 4.18 -2.60
CA LYS A 185 25.98 3.27 -2.67
C LYS A 185 26.62 3.35 -1.29
N GLY A 186 26.58 2.22 -0.58
CA GLY A 186 27.28 2.11 0.69
C GLY A 186 28.72 2.55 0.49
N THR A 187 29.04 3.70 1.02
CA THR A 187 30.43 4.07 1.29
C THR A 187 30.86 3.11 2.39
N ARG A 188 31.70 2.16 2.02
CA ARG A 188 32.48 1.35 2.96
C ARG A 188 33.62 2.19 3.50
#